data_9feb3c76c79990685d8dc5e865e50bc4
#
_entry.id   9feb3c76c79990685d8dc5e865e50bc4
#
_cell.length_a   1.000
_cell.length_b   1.000
_cell.length_c   1.000
_cell.angle_alpha   90.00
_cell.angle_beta   90.00
_cell.angle_gamma   90.00
#
_symmetry.space_group_name_H-M   'P 1'
#
loop_
_entity.id
_entity.type
_entity.pdbx_description
1 polymer ?
#
loop_
_entity_poly.entity_id
_entity_poly.type
_entity_poly.pdbx_seq_one_letter_code
_entity_poly.pdbx_strand_id
1 'polypeptide(L)'
;MMNKDIEIRTMKIEDYTEVMALWKSIKGFRIRAVDDDFEHIKRFLDRNMGLSVVAVKNNQIVGTILSGHDGRQATFYHVCVDSKCRGENIAGKMVKEAIERVNAEGISKITLIAFKQNLAGNIFWKSQNWKQNKDINSYELVLNEENISSIVA
;
A
#
# COMPACT_ATOMS: atom_id res chain seq x y z
N MET A 1 -10.46 -0.74 26.38
CA MET A 1 -10.51 -0.67 25.87
C MET A 1 -10.32 -0.74 24.91
N MET A 2 -10.27 -0.90 24.35
CA MET A 2 -10.16 -1.11 23.53
C MET A 2 -10.05 -0.76 22.39
N ASN A 3 -9.73 -0.76 21.81
CA ASN A 3 -9.23 -0.44 20.79
C ASN A 3 -9.63 -1.10 19.71
N LYS A 4 -10.22 -1.83 19.83
CA LYS A 4 -10.66 -2.40 18.96
C LYS A 4 -11.11 -1.76 17.89
N ASP A 5 -11.11 -0.79 17.80
CA ASP A 5 -11.77 0.07 16.92
C ASP A 5 -11.06 0.26 15.61
N ILE A 6 -10.36 -0.69 15.09
CA ILE A 6 -9.72 -0.64 13.78
C ILE A 6 -10.66 -1.24 12.75
N GLU A 7 -11.04 -0.43 11.76
CA GLU A 7 -11.86 -0.86 10.65
C GLU A 7 -11.00 -0.89 9.39
N ILE A 8 -11.09 -1.97 8.62
CA ILE A 8 -10.46 -2.05 7.31
C ILE A 8 -11.57 -1.91 6.28
N ARG A 9 -11.49 -0.91 5.44
CA ARG A 9 -12.51 -0.69 4.42
C ARG A 9 -11.89 -0.32 3.08
N THR A 10 -12.70 -0.35 2.03
CA THR A 10 -12.26 0.06 0.69
C THR A 10 -11.80 1.51 0.69
N MET A 11 -10.65 1.76 0.07
CA MET A 11 -10.21 3.13 -0.18
C MET A 11 -11.04 3.76 -1.28
N LYS A 12 -11.48 4.99 -1.05
CA LYS A 12 -12.25 5.78 -2.02
C LYS A 12 -11.43 7.01 -2.39
N ILE A 13 -11.73 7.60 -3.54
CA ILE A 13 -10.99 8.79 -3.97
C ILE A 13 -11.19 9.96 -3.01
N GLU A 14 -12.34 10.01 -2.32
CA GLU A 14 -12.58 11.02 -1.29
C GLU A 14 -11.58 10.94 -0.14
N ASP A 15 -10.91 9.82 0.01
CA ASP A 15 -9.89 9.63 1.04
C ASP A 15 -8.54 10.27 0.66
N TYR A 16 -8.39 10.71 -0.58
CA TYR A 16 -7.08 11.08 -1.14
C TYR A 16 -6.32 12.11 -0.29
N THR A 17 -6.99 13.17 0.11
CA THR A 17 -6.31 14.24 0.87
C THR A 17 -5.75 13.71 2.18
N GLU A 18 -6.54 12.92 2.89
CA GLU A 18 -6.12 12.34 4.16
C GLU A 18 -5.03 11.29 3.97
N VAL A 19 -5.17 10.47 2.93
CA VAL A 19 -4.17 9.44 2.61
C VAL A 19 -2.84 10.08 2.24
N MET A 20 -2.86 11.13 1.41
CA MET A 20 -1.63 11.82 1.03
C MET A 20 -0.97 12.47 2.25
N ALA A 21 -1.76 13.02 3.16
CA ALA A 21 -1.22 13.59 4.40
C ALA A 21 -0.55 12.49 5.23
N LEU A 22 -1.13 11.31 5.30
CA LEU A 22 -0.51 10.16 5.98
C LEU A 22 0.83 9.80 5.34
N TRP A 23 0.86 9.65 4.02
CA TRP A 23 2.10 9.30 3.31
C TRP A 23 3.19 10.33 3.58
N LYS A 24 2.85 11.62 3.55
CA LYS A 24 3.82 12.70 3.80
C LYS A 24 4.31 12.74 5.24
N SER A 25 3.59 12.11 6.15
CA SER A 25 3.98 12.08 7.57
C SER A 25 4.97 10.95 7.89
N ILE A 26 5.19 10.03 6.96
CA ILE A 26 6.02 8.85 7.21
C ILE A 26 7.41 9.10 6.65
N LYS A 27 8.38 9.21 7.56
CA LYS A 27 9.76 9.43 7.17
C LYS A 27 10.26 8.28 6.31
N GLY A 28 10.91 8.62 5.21
CA GLY A 28 11.44 7.62 4.28
C GLY A 28 10.45 7.11 3.25
N PHE A 29 9.18 7.52 3.34
CA PHE A 29 8.18 7.11 2.38
C PHE A 29 8.49 7.72 1.01
N ARG A 30 8.25 6.98 -0.05
CA ARG A 30 8.54 7.46 -1.40
C ARG A 30 7.24 7.82 -2.11
N ILE A 31 7.19 9.03 -2.65
CA ILE A 31 6.03 9.56 -3.35
C ILE A 31 6.47 9.93 -4.76
N ARG A 32 5.68 9.51 -5.76
CA ARG A 32 5.94 9.89 -7.14
C ARG A 32 5.02 11.04 -7.54
N ALA A 33 5.60 12.04 -8.19
CA ALA A 33 4.90 13.29 -8.47
C ALA A 33 3.67 13.11 -9.35
N VAL A 34 3.71 12.18 -10.30
CA VAL A 34 2.59 11.96 -11.23
C VAL A 34 1.74 10.77 -10.77
N ASP A 35 2.38 9.61 -10.54
CA ASP A 35 1.62 8.40 -10.20
C ASP A 35 0.78 8.56 -8.95
N ASP A 36 1.22 9.39 -8.02
CA ASP A 36 0.54 9.58 -6.74
C ASP A 36 -0.31 10.84 -6.69
N ASP A 37 -0.48 11.55 -7.81
CA ASP A 37 -1.36 12.71 -7.81
C ASP A 37 -2.83 12.27 -7.81
N PHE A 38 -3.73 13.24 -7.63
CA PHE A 38 -5.15 12.94 -7.47
C PHE A 38 -5.72 12.17 -8.67
N GLU A 39 -5.42 12.63 -9.89
CA GLU A 39 -6.00 12.03 -11.10
C GLU A 39 -5.49 10.61 -11.32
N HIS A 40 -4.22 10.37 -11.02
CA HIS A 40 -3.64 9.04 -11.24
C HIS A 40 -4.07 8.05 -10.16
N ILE A 41 -4.20 8.49 -8.92
CA ILE A 41 -4.77 7.63 -7.87
C ILE A 41 -6.22 7.32 -8.19
N LYS A 42 -7.00 8.32 -8.66
CA LYS A 42 -8.38 8.08 -9.05
C LYS A 42 -8.45 7.03 -10.16
N ARG A 43 -7.61 7.15 -11.18
CA ARG A 43 -7.57 6.18 -12.28
C ARG A 43 -7.22 4.78 -11.76
N PHE A 44 -6.24 4.70 -10.86
CA PHE A 44 -5.84 3.42 -10.29
C PHE A 44 -7.00 2.76 -9.53
N LEU A 45 -7.68 3.53 -8.69
CA LEU A 45 -8.81 3.01 -7.91
C LEU A 45 -9.99 2.60 -8.80
N ASP A 46 -10.27 3.39 -9.83
CA ASP A 46 -11.36 3.08 -10.77
C ASP A 46 -11.05 1.80 -11.57
N ARG A 47 -9.78 1.63 -11.96
CA ARG A 47 -9.36 0.46 -12.73
C ARG A 47 -9.35 -0.81 -11.89
N ASN A 48 -9.14 -0.69 -10.59
CA ASN A 48 -9.01 -1.81 -9.66
C ASN A 48 -10.02 -1.67 -8.53
N MET A 49 -11.30 -1.57 -8.89
CA MET A 49 -12.36 -1.29 -7.92
C MET A 49 -12.41 -2.30 -6.80
N GLY A 50 -12.48 -1.79 -5.58
CA GLY A 50 -12.67 -2.62 -4.40
C GLY A 50 -11.42 -3.32 -3.87
N LEU A 51 -10.24 -3.11 -4.51
CA LEU A 51 -9.04 -3.85 -4.11
C LEU A 51 -8.18 -3.09 -3.10
N SER A 52 -8.09 -1.76 -3.20
CA SER A 52 -7.28 -0.97 -2.26
C SER A 52 -8.04 -0.75 -0.96
N VAL A 53 -7.30 -0.77 0.15
CA VAL A 53 -7.92 -0.65 1.47
C VAL A 53 -7.24 0.43 2.30
N VAL A 54 -8.00 0.97 3.25
CA VAL A 54 -7.46 1.82 4.31
C VAL A 54 -7.84 1.24 5.64
N ALA A 55 -6.99 1.49 6.64
CA ALA A 55 -7.29 1.19 8.03
C ALA A 55 -7.74 2.47 8.72
N VAL A 56 -8.86 2.41 9.42
CA VAL A 56 -9.44 3.56 10.10
C VAL A 56 -9.47 3.28 11.59
N LYS A 57 -8.99 4.24 12.37
CA LYS A 57 -9.00 4.17 13.83
C LYS A 57 -9.45 5.53 14.35
N ASN A 58 -10.49 5.56 15.19
CA ASN A 58 -11.04 6.80 15.75
C ASN A 58 -11.37 7.81 14.63
N ASN A 59 -12.01 7.33 13.58
CA ASN A 59 -12.41 8.11 12.41
C ASN A 59 -11.26 8.73 11.63
N GLN A 60 -10.04 8.23 11.83
CA GLN A 60 -8.86 8.71 11.09
C GLN A 60 -8.23 7.57 10.32
N ILE A 61 -7.78 7.86 9.10
CA ILE A 61 -7.05 6.87 8.31
C ILE A 61 -5.64 6.75 8.88
N VAL A 62 -5.29 5.53 9.29
CA VAL A 62 -3.99 5.26 9.91
C VAL A 62 -3.16 4.25 9.13
N GLY A 63 -3.68 3.76 8.01
CA GLY A 63 -2.91 2.84 7.17
C GLY A 63 -3.51 2.73 5.79
N THR A 64 -2.68 2.32 4.82
CA THR A 64 -3.11 2.13 3.43
C THR A 64 -2.48 0.91 2.80
N ILE A 65 -3.16 0.32 1.82
CA ILE A 65 -2.59 -0.56 0.82
C ILE A 65 -3.25 -0.21 -0.50
N LEU A 66 -2.44 0.19 -1.49
CA LEU A 66 -2.92 0.27 -2.86
C LEU A 66 -2.75 -1.11 -3.48
N SER A 67 -3.81 -1.65 -4.05
CA SER A 67 -3.80 -3.00 -4.62
C SER A 67 -4.45 -3.00 -5.99
N GLY A 68 -3.78 -3.59 -6.96
CA GLY A 68 -4.32 -3.69 -8.30
C GLY A 68 -3.79 -4.92 -9.00
N HIS A 69 -4.48 -5.36 -10.06
CA HIS A 69 -4.01 -6.50 -10.85
C HIS A 69 -4.20 -6.21 -12.33
N ASP A 70 -3.44 -6.96 -13.13
CA ASP A 70 -3.46 -6.83 -14.59
C ASP A 70 -4.15 -8.02 -15.27
N GLY A 71 -4.89 -8.83 -14.52
CA GLY A 71 -5.52 -10.06 -14.99
C GLY A 71 -4.65 -11.29 -14.78
N ARG A 72 -3.36 -11.13 -14.41
CA ARG A 72 -2.45 -12.25 -14.16
C ARG A 72 -1.93 -12.25 -12.74
N GLN A 73 -1.48 -11.10 -12.27
CA GLN A 73 -0.96 -10.98 -10.91
C GLN A 73 -1.35 -9.63 -10.35
N ALA A 74 -1.37 -9.56 -9.04
CA ALA A 74 -1.63 -8.31 -8.34
C ALA A 74 -0.32 -7.72 -7.82
N THR A 75 -0.35 -6.43 -7.55
CA THR A 75 0.76 -5.71 -6.94
C THR A 75 0.21 -4.87 -5.80
N PHE A 76 0.93 -4.88 -4.68
CA PHE A 76 0.66 -3.97 -3.57
C PHE A 76 1.62 -2.80 -3.64
N TYR A 77 1.08 -1.59 -3.48
CA TYR A 77 1.87 -0.36 -3.40
C TYR A 77 1.53 0.35 -2.10
N HIS A 78 2.44 1.15 -1.63
CA HIS A 78 2.21 2.09 -0.51
C HIS A 78 1.55 1.42 0.69
N VAL A 79 2.09 0.28 1.08
CA VAL A 79 1.68 -0.40 2.30
C VAL A 79 2.30 0.35 3.47
N CYS A 80 1.49 0.96 4.30
CA CYS A 80 2.02 1.74 5.43
C CYS A 80 1.03 1.82 6.57
N VAL A 81 1.56 2.11 7.75
CA VAL A 81 0.78 2.37 8.96
C VAL A 81 1.39 3.60 9.64
N ASP A 82 0.54 4.48 10.14
CA ASP A 82 0.95 5.65 10.91
C ASP A 82 1.90 5.19 12.03
N SER A 83 3.03 5.87 12.15
CA SER A 83 4.05 5.52 13.14
C SER A 83 3.51 5.51 14.58
N LYS A 84 2.49 6.31 14.85
CA LYS A 84 1.86 6.35 16.18
C LYS A 84 1.01 5.13 16.48
N CYS A 85 0.69 4.32 15.47
CA CYS A 85 -0.20 3.18 15.60
C CYS A 85 0.53 1.85 15.44
N ARG A 86 1.85 1.85 15.46
CA ARG A 86 2.64 0.63 15.33
C ARG A 86 2.46 -0.24 16.55
N GLY A 87 2.63 -1.56 16.38
CA GLY A 87 2.48 -2.50 17.47
C GLY A 87 1.05 -2.97 17.69
N GLU A 88 0.08 -2.52 16.86
CA GLU A 88 -1.33 -2.90 17.00
C GLU A 88 -1.76 -3.91 15.94
N ASN A 89 -0.81 -4.45 15.18
CA ASN A 89 -1.07 -5.42 14.11
C ASN A 89 -1.99 -4.89 13.00
N ILE A 90 -1.96 -3.58 12.77
CA ILE A 90 -2.82 -2.98 11.73
C ILE A 90 -2.38 -3.43 10.34
N ALA A 91 -1.06 -3.44 10.08
CA ALA A 91 -0.55 -3.88 8.79
C ALA A 91 -0.96 -5.33 8.49
N GLY A 92 -0.84 -6.23 9.49
CA GLY A 92 -1.26 -7.61 9.31
C GLY A 92 -2.73 -7.74 8.95
N LYS A 93 -3.58 -6.95 9.61
CA LYS A 93 -5.03 -6.95 9.33
C LYS A 93 -5.33 -6.45 7.94
N MET A 94 -4.68 -5.37 7.51
CA MET A 94 -4.87 -4.84 6.15
C MET A 94 -4.40 -5.82 5.10
N VAL A 95 -3.24 -6.43 5.30
CA VAL A 95 -2.69 -7.39 4.35
C VAL A 95 -3.60 -8.58 4.19
N LYS A 96 -4.14 -9.10 5.30
CA LYS A 96 -5.08 -10.22 5.25
C LYS A 96 -6.30 -9.86 4.42
N GLU A 97 -6.88 -8.70 4.68
CA GLU A 97 -8.07 -8.26 3.94
C GLU A 97 -7.76 -8.06 2.46
N ALA A 98 -6.63 -7.41 2.15
CA ALA A 98 -6.24 -7.17 0.77
C ALA A 98 -5.98 -8.47 0.01
N ILE A 99 -5.36 -9.46 0.66
CA ILE A 99 -5.14 -10.77 0.05
C ILE A 99 -6.47 -11.44 -0.28
N GLU A 100 -7.42 -11.38 0.65
CA GLU A 100 -8.73 -12.01 0.44
C GLU A 100 -9.44 -11.41 -0.76
N ARG A 101 -9.35 -10.09 -0.92
CA ARG A 101 -9.98 -9.39 -2.04
C ARG A 101 -9.35 -9.77 -3.37
N VAL A 102 -8.03 -9.87 -3.42
CA VAL A 102 -7.32 -10.30 -4.62
C VAL A 102 -7.66 -11.74 -4.97
N ASN A 103 -7.68 -12.60 -3.97
CA ASN A 103 -8.00 -14.02 -4.15
C ASN A 103 -9.43 -14.19 -4.69
N ALA A 104 -10.36 -13.37 -4.25
CA ALA A 104 -11.74 -13.42 -4.72
C ALA A 104 -11.87 -13.05 -6.20
N GLU A 105 -10.89 -12.33 -6.77
CA GLU A 105 -10.84 -12.01 -8.18
C GLU A 105 -10.23 -13.13 -9.03
N GLY A 106 -9.82 -14.23 -8.41
CA GLY A 106 -9.22 -15.35 -9.12
C GLY A 106 -7.74 -15.16 -9.45
N ILE A 107 -7.09 -14.18 -8.84
CA ILE A 107 -5.67 -13.91 -9.05
C ILE A 107 -4.85 -14.77 -8.08
N SER A 108 -3.84 -15.45 -8.60
CA SER A 108 -3.11 -16.46 -7.83
C SER A 108 -1.77 -15.99 -7.27
N LYS A 109 -1.35 -14.77 -7.58
CA LYS A 109 -0.04 -14.30 -7.11
C LYS A 109 -0.09 -12.79 -6.87
N ILE A 110 0.55 -12.36 -5.79
CA ILE A 110 0.70 -10.94 -5.46
C ILE A 110 2.20 -10.67 -5.33
N THR A 111 2.66 -9.55 -5.90
CA THR A 111 4.05 -9.11 -5.73
C THR A 111 4.06 -7.73 -5.09
N LEU A 112 5.19 -7.40 -4.51
CA LEU A 112 5.46 -6.04 -4.04
C LEU A 112 6.96 -5.83 -4.06
N ILE A 113 7.37 -4.56 -4.01
CA ILE A 113 8.77 -4.24 -3.83
C ILE A 113 8.95 -3.54 -2.49
N ALA A 114 10.04 -3.87 -1.81
CA ALA A 114 10.44 -3.22 -0.58
C ALA A 114 11.87 -2.78 -0.75
N PHE A 115 12.15 -1.52 -0.46
CA PHE A 115 13.52 -1.02 -0.57
C PHE A 115 14.40 -1.73 0.45
N LYS A 116 15.63 -2.04 0.06
CA LYS A 116 16.54 -2.78 0.92
C LYS A 116 16.80 -2.09 2.25
N GLN A 117 16.79 -0.75 2.25
CA GLN A 117 17.02 0.04 3.45
C GLN A 117 15.84 0.02 4.41
N ASN A 118 14.67 -0.39 3.96
CA ASN A 118 13.49 -0.48 4.82
C ASN A 118 13.54 -1.79 5.61
N LEU A 119 14.37 -1.81 6.66
CA LEU A 119 14.60 -3.03 7.43
C LEU A 119 13.32 -3.53 8.08
N ALA A 120 12.55 -2.63 8.69
CA ALA A 120 11.31 -3.02 9.36
C ALA A 120 10.30 -3.60 8.38
N GLY A 121 10.18 -3.02 7.19
CA GLY A 121 9.29 -3.52 6.16
C GLY A 121 9.70 -4.91 5.68
N ASN A 122 11.00 -5.10 5.46
CA ASN A 122 11.50 -6.41 5.02
C ASN A 122 11.27 -7.49 6.08
N ILE A 123 11.48 -7.15 7.34
CA ILE A 123 11.21 -8.07 8.44
C ILE A 123 9.71 -8.42 8.48
N PHE A 124 8.86 -7.41 8.31
CA PHE A 124 7.41 -7.61 8.31
C PHE A 124 7.00 -8.62 7.24
N TRP A 125 7.45 -8.41 5.98
CA TRP A 125 7.04 -9.29 4.89
C TRP A 125 7.50 -10.72 5.11
N LYS A 126 8.71 -10.91 5.60
CA LYS A 126 9.21 -12.25 5.92
C LYS A 126 8.40 -12.88 7.04
N SER A 127 7.98 -12.10 8.05
CA SER A 127 7.16 -12.62 9.14
C SER A 127 5.76 -13.02 8.68
N GLN A 128 5.30 -12.44 7.56
CA GLN A 128 3.99 -12.78 6.97
C GLN A 128 4.10 -13.91 5.95
N ASN A 129 5.26 -14.58 5.88
CA ASN A 129 5.53 -15.71 4.99
C ASN A 129 5.60 -15.33 3.51
N TRP A 130 5.89 -14.06 3.22
CA TRP A 130 6.20 -13.68 1.86
C TRP A 130 7.64 -14.05 1.55
N LYS A 131 7.88 -14.51 0.33
CA LYS A 131 9.19 -14.95 -0.09
C LYS A 131 9.88 -13.89 -0.92
N GLN A 132 11.13 -13.59 -0.58
CA GLN A 132 11.95 -12.77 -1.44
C GLN A 132 12.36 -13.59 -2.67
N ASN A 133 12.06 -13.09 -3.87
CA ASN A 133 12.45 -13.78 -5.09
C ASN A 133 13.82 -13.32 -5.50
N LYS A 134 14.81 -14.21 -5.34
CA LYS A 134 16.20 -13.89 -5.63
C LYS A 134 16.62 -14.29 -7.05
N ASP A 135 15.70 -14.92 -7.80
CA ASP A 135 16.02 -15.45 -9.13
C ASP A 135 15.70 -14.46 -10.24
N ILE A 136 15.12 -13.32 -9.93
CA ILE A 136 14.75 -12.34 -10.95
C ILE A 136 15.46 -11.02 -10.72
N ASN A 137 15.70 -10.33 -11.82
CA ASN A 137 16.11 -8.93 -11.80
C ASN A 137 14.94 -8.09 -12.21
N SER A 138 14.76 -6.94 -11.59
CA SER A 138 13.68 -6.01 -11.92
C SER A 138 14.27 -4.87 -12.75
N TYR A 139 13.63 -4.55 -13.85
CA TYR A 139 14.03 -3.44 -14.72
C TYR A 139 12.88 -2.46 -14.82
N GLU A 140 13.20 -1.17 -14.89
CA GLU A 140 12.18 -0.16 -15.05
C GLU A 140 12.60 0.87 -16.09
N LEU A 141 11.62 1.48 -16.74
CA LEU A 141 11.82 2.58 -17.67
C LEU A 141 10.74 3.60 -17.37
N VAL A 142 11.14 4.80 -16.96
CA VAL A 142 10.20 5.87 -16.65
C VAL A 142 9.87 6.59 -17.97
N LEU A 143 8.59 6.63 -18.33
CA LEU A 143 8.16 7.24 -19.60
C LEU A 143 7.87 8.73 -19.46
N ASN A 144 7.48 9.18 -18.27
CA ASN A 144 7.18 10.59 -18.02
C ASN A 144 8.21 11.11 -17.02
N GLU A 145 9.10 12.00 -17.49
CA GLU A 145 10.18 12.52 -16.66
C GLU A 145 9.69 13.41 -15.52
N GLU A 146 8.44 13.88 -15.60
CA GLU A 146 7.85 14.67 -14.52
C GLU A 146 7.43 13.79 -13.33
N ASN A 147 7.40 12.48 -13.53
CA ASN A 147 7.03 11.53 -12.46
C ASN A 147 8.22 11.30 -11.53
N ILE A 148 8.64 12.37 -10.87
CA ILE A 148 9.82 12.36 -10.02
C ILE A 148 9.51 11.68 -8.70
N SER A 149 10.40 10.77 -8.29
CA SER A 149 10.31 10.11 -6.99
C SER A 149 10.98 10.98 -5.94
N SER A 150 10.28 11.25 -4.85
CA SER A 150 10.86 11.97 -3.72
C SER A 150 10.68 11.17 -2.44
N ILE A 151 11.61 11.37 -1.50
CA ILE A 151 11.61 10.67 -0.23
C ILE A 151 11.23 11.68 0.85
N VAL A 152 10.24 11.30 1.68
CA VAL A 152 9.83 12.15 2.81
C VAL A 152 10.98 12.23 3.81
N ALA A 153 11.39 13.45 4.12
CA ALA A 153 12.52 13.71 5.03
C ALA A 153 12.14 13.59 6.50
#